data_9862bdc4a76cf3b9e6936a3141b07351
#
_entry.id   9862bdc4a76cf3b9e6936a3141b07351
#
_cell.length_a   1.000
_cell.length_b   1.000
_cell.length_c   1.000
_cell.angle_alpha   90.00
_cell.angle_beta   90.00
_cell.angle_gamma   90.00
#
_symmetry.space_group_name_H-M   'P 1'
#
loop_
_entity.id
_entity.type
_entity.pdbx_description
1 polymer ?
#
loop_
_entity_poly.entity_id
_entity_poly.type
_entity_poly.pdbx_seq_one_letter_code
_entity_poly.pdbx_strand_id
1 'polypeptide(L)'
;NYKMKKIKQFLKIFIVFIFLTSCSTSNNKDYPTVNFEENINENTKTEKKRLEIKFSCGDDGISDYLDDGWIILKEDSQEKICTWRSVPATKDCDMEKDKGCKITKPDKIGEEKIYLLER
;
A
#
# COMPACT_ATOMS: atom_id res chain seq x y z
N ASN A 1 -22.57 -2.91 52.23
CA ASN A 1 -23.48 -3.13 51.03
C ASN A 1 -23.29 -2.11 49.90
N TYR A 2 -22.74 -0.90 50.18
CA TYR A 2 -22.54 0.14 49.16
C TYR A 2 -21.34 -0.16 48.24
N LYS A 3 -20.25 -0.74 48.75
CA LYS A 3 -19.06 -1.12 47.98
C LYS A 3 -19.33 -2.20 46.91
N MET A 4 -20.18 -3.18 47.19
CA MET A 4 -20.49 -4.24 46.25
C MET A 4 -21.36 -3.78 45.07
N LYS A 5 -22.20 -2.77 45.26
CA LYS A 5 -23.00 -2.21 44.14
C LYS A 5 -22.12 -1.46 43.12
N LYS A 6 -21.11 -0.71 43.60
CA LYS A 6 -20.18 0.01 42.70
C LYS A 6 -19.33 -0.96 41.87
N ILE A 7 -18.85 -2.07 42.45
CA ILE A 7 -18.05 -3.06 41.74
C ILE A 7 -18.85 -3.74 40.62
N LYS A 8 -20.13 -4.07 40.88
CA LYS A 8 -21.01 -4.65 39.85
C LYS A 8 -21.30 -3.67 38.69
N GLN A 9 -21.33 -2.37 38.97
CA GLN A 9 -21.56 -1.35 37.95
C GLN A 9 -20.30 -1.13 37.10
N PHE A 10 -19.12 -1.13 37.70
CA PHE A 10 -17.86 -1.09 36.96
C PHE A 10 -17.63 -2.33 36.11
N LEU A 11 -18.01 -3.51 36.60
CA LEU A 11 -17.90 -4.75 35.85
C LEU A 11 -18.81 -4.75 34.62
N LYS A 12 -20.02 -4.18 34.70
CA LYS A 12 -20.92 -4.05 33.55
C LYS A 12 -20.39 -3.09 32.48
N ILE A 13 -19.78 -1.98 32.90
CA ILE A 13 -19.18 -1.00 31.98
C ILE A 13 -17.93 -1.60 31.30
N PHE A 14 -17.15 -2.41 32.03
CA PHE A 14 -15.96 -3.06 31.48
C PHE A 14 -16.30 -4.12 30.43
N ILE A 15 -17.40 -4.87 30.62
CA ILE A 15 -17.86 -5.88 29.66
C ILE A 15 -18.36 -5.22 28.37
N VAL A 16 -19.02 -4.07 28.45
CA VAL A 16 -19.48 -3.31 27.27
C VAL A 16 -18.30 -2.79 26.46
N PHE A 17 -17.18 -2.39 27.12
CA PHE A 17 -16.00 -1.91 26.42
C PHE A 17 -15.23 -3.01 25.68
N ILE A 18 -15.28 -4.25 26.15
CA ILE A 18 -14.61 -5.39 25.50
C ILE A 18 -15.27 -5.76 24.15
N PHE A 19 -16.58 -5.49 23.99
CA PHE A 19 -17.29 -5.79 22.74
C PHE A 19 -17.10 -4.75 21.62
N LEU A 20 -16.53 -3.56 21.93
CA LEU A 20 -16.33 -2.49 20.94
C LEU A 20 -14.92 -2.49 20.31
N THR A 21 -14.01 -3.36 20.74
CA THR A 21 -12.66 -3.46 20.16
C THR A 21 -12.50 -4.58 19.14
N SER A 22 -13.61 -5.17 18.66
CA SER A 22 -13.58 -5.98 17.43
C SER A 22 -13.58 -5.08 16.19
N CYS A 23 -12.66 -4.13 16.11
CA CYS A 23 -12.29 -3.56 14.84
C CYS A 23 -11.35 -4.59 14.18
N SER A 24 -11.91 -5.48 13.37
CA SER A 24 -11.15 -6.23 12.39
C SER A 24 -10.37 -5.23 11.57
N THR A 25 -9.09 -5.13 11.83
CA THR A 25 -8.16 -4.53 10.89
C THR A 25 -8.08 -5.50 9.73
N SER A 26 -9.04 -5.39 8.82
CA SER A 26 -8.91 -5.90 7.48
C SER A 26 -7.73 -5.13 6.88
N ASN A 27 -6.55 -5.74 6.87
CA ASN A 27 -5.45 -5.32 6.03
C ASN A 27 -5.89 -5.57 4.59
N ASN A 28 -6.78 -4.71 4.08
CA ASN A 28 -6.92 -4.54 2.65
C ASN A 28 -5.62 -3.90 2.16
N LYS A 29 -4.67 -4.75 1.81
CA LYS A 29 -3.63 -4.36 0.88
C LYS A 29 -4.38 -4.06 -0.43
N ASP A 30 -4.72 -2.79 -0.67
CA ASP A 30 -5.20 -2.34 -1.98
C ASP A 30 -4.06 -2.53 -2.98
N TYR A 31 -4.09 -3.67 -3.64
CA TYR A 31 -3.25 -3.90 -4.81
C TYR A 31 -3.95 -3.23 -6.01
N PRO A 32 -3.27 -2.36 -6.75
CA PRO A 32 -3.84 -1.82 -7.98
C PRO A 32 -4.00 -2.96 -9.00
N THR A 33 -5.20 -3.49 -9.09
CA THR A 33 -5.57 -4.50 -10.08
C THR A 33 -5.85 -3.79 -11.40
N VAL A 34 -4.92 -3.86 -12.33
CA VAL A 34 -5.18 -3.49 -13.71
C VAL A 34 -5.67 -4.74 -14.43
N ASN A 35 -6.99 -4.84 -14.61
CA ASN A 35 -7.58 -5.89 -15.44
C ASN A 35 -7.27 -5.58 -16.90
N PHE A 36 -6.47 -6.41 -17.53
CA PHE A 36 -6.32 -6.45 -18.97
C PHE A 36 -7.30 -7.50 -19.51
N GLU A 37 -8.48 -7.04 -19.98
CA GLU A 37 -9.41 -7.90 -20.71
C GLU A 37 -8.90 -8.13 -22.13
N GLU A 38 -8.25 -9.25 -22.35
CA GLU A 38 -7.99 -9.76 -23.69
C GLU A 38 -9.09 -10.73 -24.08
N ASN A 39 -9.87 -10.34 -25.08
CA ASN A 39 -10.97 -11.07 -25.67
C ASN A 39 -10.44 -12.35 -26.34
N ILE A 40 -10.71 -13.53 -25.79
CA ILE A 40 -10.29 -14.81 -26.40
C ILE A 40 -11.47 -15.76 -26.50
N ASN A 41 -11.66 -16.21 -27.75
CA ASN A 41 -12.57 -17.25 -28.22
C ASN A 41 -12.54 -18.54 -27.36
N GLU A 42 -13.72 -19.05 -27.16
CA GLU A 42 -14.12 -20.26 -26.46
C GLU A 42 -13.39 -21.51 -26.99
N ASN A 43 -12.53 -22.11 -26.18
CA ASN A 43 -12.27 -23.57 -26.18
C ASN A 43 -11.65 -23.96 -24.86
N THR A 44 -12.22 -24.95 -24.20
CA THR A 44 -11.93 -25.54 -22.89
C THR A 44 -10.43 -25.54 -22.51
N LYS A 45 -9.91 -24.43 -22.02
CA LYS A 45 -8.57 -24.29 -21.51
C LYS A 45 -8.67 -23.69 -20.12
N THR A 46 -8.09 -24.34 -19.14
CA THR A 46 -7.92 -23.84 -17.79
C THR A 46 -7.57 -22.36 -17.87
N GLU A 47 -8.46 -21.48 -17.42
CA GLU A 47 -8.31 -20.05 -17.54
C GLU A 47 -7.14 -19.59 -16.68
N LYS A 48 -6.00 -19.36 -17.31
CA LYS A 48 -4.81 -18.89 -16.64
C LYS A 48 -4.98 -17.44 -16.26
N LYS A 49 -4.93 -17.18 -14.96
CA LYS A 49 -5.05 -15.83 -14.43
C LYS A 49 -3.70 -15.11 -14.50
N ARG A 50 -3.68 -13.91 -15.09
CA ARG A 50 -2.49 -13.05 -15.16
C ARG A 50 -2.67 -11.80 -14.32
N LEU A 51 -1.57 -11.33 -13.74
CA LEU A 51 -1.53 -10.16 -12.87
C LEU A 51 -0.23 -9.39 -13.10
N GLU A 52 -0.32 -8.08 -13.32
CA GLU A 52 0.84 -7.18 -13.30
C GLU A 52 0.90 -6.47 -11.94
N ILE A 53 2.06 -6.51 -11.29
CA ILE A 53 2.32 -5.84 -10.01
C ILE A 53 3.59 -5.01 -10.08
N LYS A 54 3.65 -3.96 -9.27
CA LYS A 54 4.78 -3.03 -9.23
C LYS A 54 5.21 -2.78 -7.80
N PHE A 55 6.51 -2.84 -7.57
CA PHE A 55 7.15 -2.46 -6.31
C PHE A 55 8.13 -1.32 -6.56
N SER A 56 8.12 -0.31 -5.73
CA SER A 56 8.89 0.91 -5.94
C SER A 56 9.71 1.27 -4.73
N CYS A 57 10.89 1.87 -4.98
CA CYS A 57 11.65 2.55 -3.94
C CYS A 57 12.11 1.66 -2.76
N GLY A 58 12.36 0.39 -3.05
CA GLY A 58 12.82 -0.60 -2.08
C GLY A 58 11.70 -1.41 -1.43
N ASP A 59 10.45 -1.20 -1.82
CA ASP A 59 9.38 -2.14 -1.48
C ASP A 59 9.66 -3.48 -2.18
N ASP A 60 9.44 -4.58 -1.47
CA ASP A 60 9.57 -5.93 -2.00
C ASP A 60 8.51 -6.83 -1.35
N GLY A 61 7.47 -7.14 -2.09
CA GLY A 61 6.38 -8.02 -1.66
C GLY A 61 6.15 -9.18 -2.62
N ILE A 62 7.10 -9.45 -3.53
CA ILE A 62 6.96 -10.53 -4.53
C ILE A 62 6.86 -11.91 -3.86
N SER A 63 7.52 -12.10 -2.71
CA SER A 63 7.48 -13.36 -1.96
C SER A 63 6.06 -13.79 -1.60
N ASP A 64 5.21 -12.86 -1.19
CA ASP A 64 3.82 -13.14 -0.81
C ASP A 64 3.04 -13.75 -1.98
N TYR A 65 3.30 -13.30 -3.21
CA TYR A 65 2.67 -13.83 -4.42
C TYR A 65 3.22 -15.21 -4.80
N LEU A 66 4.52 -15.42 -4.64
CA LEU A 66 5.14 -16.73 -4.92
C LEU A 66 4.64 -17.78 -3.94
N ASP A 67 4.47 -17.43 -2.66
CA ASP A 67 3.93 -18.31 -1.63
C ASP A 67 2.45 -18.65 -1.90
N ASP A 68 1.70 -17.74 -2.51
CA ASP A 68 0.33 -17.94 -2.98
C ASP A 68 0.24 -18.75 -4.29
N GLY A 69 1.37 -19.20 -4.84
CA GLY A 69 1.44 -20.05 -6.03
C GLY A 69 1.44 -19.30 -7.37
N TRP A 70 1.74 -18.00 -7.36
CA TRP A 70 1.97 -17.26 -8.59
C TRP A 70 3.35 -17.54 -9.15
N ILE A 71 3.48 -17.50 -10.47
CA ILE A 71 4.74 -17.73 -11.21
C ILE A 71 5.09 -16.44 -11.94
N ILE A 72 6.35 -16.02 -11.85
CA ILE A 72 6.85 -14.84 -12.59
C ILE A 72 7.03 -15.24 -14.06
N LEU A 73 6.29 -14.57 -14.96
CA LEU A 73 6.46 -14.69 -16.41
C LEU A 73 7.48 -13.69 -16.94
N LYS A 74 7.50 -12.49 -16.38
CA LYS A 74 8.36 -11.40 -16.81
C LYS A 74 8.70 -10.49 -15.63
N GLU A 75 9.94 -10.01 -15.63
CA GLU A 75 10.42 -8.98 -14.71
C GLU A 75 11.06 -7.86 -15.54
N ASP A 76 10.65 -6.62 -15.27
CA ASP A 76 11.25 -5.40 -15.80
C ASP A 76 11.59 -4.46 -14.66
N SER A 77 12.49 -3.51 -14.92
CA SER A 77 12.78 -2.44 -13.97
C SER A 77 12.94 -1.09 -14.68
N GLN A 78 12.58 -0.03 -13.97
CA GLN A 78 12.77 1.34 -14.44
C GLN A 78 13.11 2.28 -13.30
N GLU A 79 13.73 3.42 -13.62
CA GLU A 79 13.97 4.45 -12.62
C GLU A 79 12.67 5.12 -12.16
N LYS A 80 12.60 5.43 -10.86
CA LYS A 80 11.49 6.16 -10.26
C LYS A 80 11.95 7.17 -9.22
N ILE A 81 11.31 8.33 -9.19
CA ILE A 81 11.54 9.32 -8.16
C ILE A 81 10.81 8.86 -6.89
N CYS A 82 11.57 8.58 -5.84
CA CYS A 82 11.04 8.06 -4.58
C CYS A 82 10.67 9.18 -3.60
N THR A 83 11.46 10.24 -3.56
CA THR A 83 11.17 11.40 -2.72
C THR A 83 11.44 12.71 -3.45
N TRP A 84 10.71 13.73 -3.02
CA TRP A 84 10.82 15.08 -3.51
C TRP A 84 11.24 16.00 -2.39
N ARG A 85 12.03 17.04 -2.67
CA ARG A 85 12.38 18.08 -1.72
C ARG A 85 12.03 19.46 -2.25
N SER A 86 11.66 20.35 -1.35
CA SER A 86 11.48 21.76 -1.65
C SER A 86 12.81 22.48 -1.48
N VAL A 87 13.16 23.29 -2.48
CA VAL A 87 14.37 24.12 -2.46
C VAL A 87 13.99 25.56 -2.84
N PRO A 88 14.77 26.58 -2.41
CA PRO A 88 14.54 27.95 -2.82
C PRO A 88 14.69 28.09 -4.34
N ALA A 89 13.78 28.82 -4.97
CA ALA A 89 13.82 29.07 -6.42
C ALA A 89 14.96 29.98 -6.81
N THR A 90 15.35 30.93 -5.93
CA THR A 90 16.43 31.89 -6.08
C THR A 90 17.25 31.97 -4.81
N LYS A 91 18.46 32.60 -4.89
CA LYS A 91 19.33 32.77 -3.71
C LYS A 91 18.72 33.68 -2.62
N ASP A 92 17.84 34.58 -3.02
CA ASP A 92 17.17 35.52 -2.12
C ASP A 92 15.84 35.02 -1.56
N CYS A 93 15.47 33.77 -1.88
CA CYS A 93 14.24 33.14 -1.43
C CYS A 93 14.38 32.66 0.02
N ASP A 94 13.61 33.26 0.92
CA ASP A 94 13.40 32.80 2.29
C ASP A 94 12.12 31.96 2.36
N MET A 95 12.26 30.64 2.31
CA MET A 95 11.12 29.70 2.28
C MET A 95 10.25 29.74 3.54
N GLU A 96 10.73 30.32 4.66
CA GLU A 96 9.95 30.48 5.88
C GLU A 96 9.03 31.70 5.78
N LYS A 97 9.46 32.75 5.14
CA LYS A 97 8.71 34.00 4.97
C LYS A 97 7.85 34.01 3.72
N ASP A 98 8.37 33.49 2.62
CA ASP A 98 7.68 33.43 1.33
C ASP A 98 7.53 31.99 0.85
N LYS A 99 6.36 31.41 1.12
CA LYS A 99 6.03 30.04 0.69
C LYS A 99 5.92 29.88 -0.84
N GLY A 100 5.77 30.97 -1.57
CA GLY A 100 5.65 30.99 -3.03
C GLY A 100 6.98 30.89 -3.77
N CYS A 101 8.09 31.18 -3.12
CA CYS A 101 9.41 31.20 -3.77
C CYS A 101 10.15 29.86 -3.76
N LYS A 102 9.49 28.75 -3.42
CA LYS A 102 10.08 27.42 -3.42
C LYS A 102 9.72 26.63 -4.67
N ILE A 103 10.63 25.80 -5.12
CA ILE A 103 10.42 24.81 -6.18
C ILE A 103 10.63 23.41 -5.64
N THR A 104 9.93 22.43 -6.23
CA THR A 104 10.08 21.01 -5.88
C THR A 104 11.03 20.36 -6.86
N LYS A 105 12.04 19.66 -6.34
CA LYS A 105 13.00 18.88 -7.13
C LYS A 105 13.04 17.44 -6.65
N PRO A 106 13.38 16.47 -7.54
CA PRO A 106 13.70 15.12 -7.12
C PRO A 106 14.80 15.13 -6.06
N ASP A 107 14.61 14.35 -5.00
CA ASP A 107 15.58 14.21 -3.92
C ASP A 107 16.22 12.82 -3.95
N LYS A 108 15.41 11.78 -3.97
CA LYS A 108 15.88 10.41 -4.04
C LYS A 108 15.29 9.72 -5.27
N ILE A 109 16.16 9.19 -6.11
CA ILE A 109 15.81 8.33 -7.24
C ILE A 109 16.07 6.89 -6.81
N GLY A 110 15.15 6.01 -7.12
CA GLY A 110 15.21 4.58 -6.86
C GLY A 110 14.78 3.79 -8.07
N GLU A 111 14.45 2.54 -7.84
CA GLU A 111 14.01 1.59 -8.86
C GLU A 111 12.53 1.21 -8.64
N GLU A 112 11.80 1.05 -9.72
CA GLU A 112 10.49 0.40 -9.75
C GLU A 112 10.61 -0.91 -10.50
N LYS A 113 10.31 -2.02 -9.82
CA LYS A 113 10.26 -3.36 -10.39
C LYS A 113 8.83 -3.70 -10.81
N ILE A 114 8.70 -4.25 -12.01
CA ILE A 114 7.41 -4.58 -12.61
C ILE A 114 7.42 -6.08 -12.90
N TYR A 115 6.46 -6.81 -12.33
CA TYR A 115 6.33 -8.25 -12.50
C TYR A 115 5.03 -8.57 -13.24
N LEU A 116 5.12 -9.43 -14.25
CA LEU A 116 3.95 -10.10 -14.84
C LEU A 116 3.89 -11.51 -14.26
N LEU A 117 2.80 -11.82 -13.59
CA LEU A 117 2.56 -13.09 -12.91
C LEU A 117 1.47 -13.90 -13.61
N GLU A 118 1.54 -15.25 -13.48
CA GLU A 118 0.52 -16.18 -13.94
C GLU A 118 0.22 -17.23 -12.85
N ARG A 119 -1.05 -17.61 -12.71
CA ARG A 119 -1.48 -18.69 -11.80
C ARG A 119 -2.60 -19.50 -12.43
#